data_9e70c25b79db691691795a4497716827
#
_entry.id   9e70c25b79db691691795a4497716827
#
_cell.length_a   1.000
_cell.length_b   1.000
_cell.length_c   1.000
_cell.angle_alpha   90.00
_cell.angle_beta   90.00
_cell.angle_gamma   90.00
#
_symmetry.space_group_name_H-M   'P 1'
#
loop_
_entity.id
_entity.type
_entity.pdbx_description
1 polymer ?
#
loop_
_entity_poly.entity_id
_entity_poly.type
_entity_poly.pdbx_seq_one_letter_code
_entity_poly.pdbx_strand_id
1 'polypeptide(L)'
;KGALVLHMLRRVLGDGAFWACVREYLTTFRGQTVQTEDLIGVIGRVTGKNLEWFFDQWVFGAGFPEFEVAFAWDEDKKMATLTVDQRQKVEKQTGLFKMPITARFHGKRSHEQTLEIKEDHQVFSCALEAKPEFVAFDPGCHILKRLTFKQPSEMLKARLTKDPDWFGRVEAAQMLCKDGSRDALTAVGKALAKDPFWGARAEMAAALGENGSLVARDLLVGALKAKEPKVRRAIVRALGKFQDEAAASALAPLAKKDPSYFVEGEANAALGATKQPVAFDILSQGTRKASHLDIIKASACIGLARLRDDRAWPILKAAAAPGGKPQGRIAAM
;
A
#
# COMPACT_ATOMS: atom_id res chain seq x y z
N LYS A 1 -12.56 -8.65 -0.40
CA LYS A 1 -13.19 -8.50 -1.73
C LYS A 1 -14.50 -7.71 -1.62
N GLY A 2 -15.47 -8.12 -0.77
CA GLY A 2 -16.83 -7.53 -0.71
C GLY A 2 -16.87 -6.01 -0.56
N ALA A 3 -16.13 -5.42 0.40
CA ALA A 3 -16.09 -3.96 0.60
C ALA A 3 -15.61 -3.21 -0.66
N LEU A 4 -14.62 -3.76 -1.38
CA LEU A 4 -14.12 -3.15 -2.61
C LEU A 4 -15.12 -3.27 -3.75
N VAL A 5 -15.86 -4.39 -3.84
CA VAL A 5 -16.95 -4.54 -4.81
C VAL A 5 -18.04 -3.50 -4.57
N LEU A 6 -18.44 -3.26 -3.31
CA LEU A 6 -19.39 -2.18 -2.98
C LEU A 6 -18.83 -0.79 -3.31
N HIS A 7 -17.54 -0.56 -3.12
CA HIS A 7 -16.89 0.68 -3.54
C HIS A 7 -16.93 0.88 -5.07
N MET A 8 -16.65 -0.18 -5.84
CA MET A 8 -16.78 -0.16 -7.31
C MET A 8 -18.23 0.08 -7.74
N LEU A 9 -19.21 -0.57 -7.09
CA LEU A 9 -20.63 -0.36 -7.34
C LEU A 9 -21.03 1.10 -7.08
N ARG A 10 -20.52 1.70 -6.00
CA ARG A 10 -20.72 3.13 -5.71
C ARG A 10 -20.20 4.02 -6.83
N ARG A 11 -19.05 3.68 -7.44
CA ARG A 11 -18.51 4.44 -8.59
C ARG A 11 -19.37 4.30 -9.84
N VAL A 12 -19.91 3.10 -10.10
CA VAL A 12 -20.79 2.84 -11.26
C VAL A 12 -22.15 3.55 -11.11
N LEU A 13 -22.70 3.59 -9.91
CA LEU A 13 -24.00 4.21 -9.63
C LEU A 13 -23.90 5.72 -9.39
N GLY A 14 -22.79 6.19 -8.85
CA GLY A 14 -22.66 7.51 -8.23
C GLY A 14 -23.21 7.53 -6.80
N ASP A 15 -22.77 8.52 -6.00
CA ASP A 15 -23.07 8.59 -4.57
C ASP A 15 -24.56 8.65 -4.25
N GLY A 16 -25.31 9.50 -4.97
CA GLY A 16 -26.75 9.68 -4.71
C GLY A 16 -27.53 8.39 -4.89
N ALA A 17 -27.38 7.73 -6.03
CA ALA A 17 -28.08 6.49 -6.35
C ALA A 17 -27.60 5.33 -5.46
N PHE A 18 -26.30 5.22 -5.21
CA PHE A 18 -25.76 4.18 -4.32
C PHE A 18 -26.37 4.25 -2.92
N TRP A 19 -26.37 5.43 -2.29
CA TRP A 19 -26.92 5.59 -0.95
C TRP A 19 -28.45 5.45 -0.90
N ALA A 20 -29.17 5.80 -1.99
CA ALA A 20 -30.59 5.51 -2.12
C ALA A 20 -30.84 4.00 -2.13
N CYS A 21 -30.09 3.24 -2.93
CA CYS A 21 -30.18 1.78 -2.97
C CYS A 21 -29.87 1.14 -1.61
N VAL A 22 -28.81 1.61 -0.92
CA VAL A 22 -28.45 1.08 0.40
C VAL A 22 -29.57 1.31 1.42
N ARG A 23 -30.17 2.51 1.46
CA ARG A 23 -31.30 2.81 2.36
C ARG A 23 -32.51 1.94 2.05
N GLU A 24 -32.88 1.83 0.79
CA GLU A 24 -34.03 1.02 0.37
C GLU A 24 -33.80 -0.46 0.71
N TYR A 25 -32.59 -0.99 0.45
CA TYR A 25 -32.24 -2.36 0.78
C TYR A 25 -32.34 -2.66 2.28
N LEU A 26 -31.78 -1.80 3.13
CA LEU A 26 -31.81 -1.96 4.59
C LEU A 26 -33.23 -1.82 5.16
N THR A 27 -34.07 -0.99 4.53
CA THR A 27 -35.46 -0.79 4.95
C THR A 27 -36.33 -1.99 4.56
N THR A 28 -36.21 -2.44 3.30
CA THR A 28 -37.02 -3.52 2.75
C THR A 28 -36.73 -4.86 3.41
N PHE A 29 -35.46 -5.14 3.68
CA PHE A 29 -35.02 -6.44 4.17
C PHE A 29 -34.61 -6.44 5.65
N ARG A 30 -35.07 -5.46 6.42
CA ARG A 30 -34.75 -5.35 7.85
C ARG A 30 -35.12 -6.63 8.61
N GLY A 31 -34.12 -7.27 9.23
CA GLY A 31 -34.30 -8.49 10.03
C GLY A 31 -34.59 -9.77 9.22
N GLN A 32 -34.38 -9.71 7.89
CA GLN A 32 -34.55 -10.88 7.00
C GLN A 32 -33.20 -11.47 6.57
N THR A 33 -33.21 -12.71 6.17
CA THR A 33 -32.10 -13.33 5.43
C THR A 33 -32.17 -12.88 3.98
N VAL A 34 -31.03 -12.50 3.43
CA VAL A 34 -30.94 -11.91 2.08
C VAL A 34 -29.89 -12.62 1.22
N GLN A 35 -30.06 -12.49 -0.10
CA GLN A 35 -29.12 -12.96 -1.12
C GLN A 35 -28.67 -11.78 -1.99
N THR A 36 -27.69 -12.02 -2.86
CA THR A 36 -27.17 -10.99 -3.77
C THR A 36 -28.25 -10.46 -4.73
N GLU A 37 -29.13 -11.33 -5.17
CA GLU A 37 -30.25 -11.05 -6.07
C GLU A 37 -31.22 -10.02 -5.49
N ASP A 38 -31.40 -9.99 -4.18
CA ASP A 38 -32.23 -9.01 -3.50
C ASP A 38 -31.64 -7.59 -3.67
N LEU A 39 -30.30 -7.47 -3.56
CA LEU A 39 -29.62 -6.21 -3.82
C LEU A 39 -29.72 -5.78 -5.29
N ILE A 40 -29.55 -6.72 -6.23
CA ILE A 40 -29.71 -6.48 -7.68
C ILE A 40 -31.13 -5.96 -7.95
N GLY A 41 -32.15 -6.61 -7.39
CA GLY A 41 -33.53 -6.19 -7.51
C GLY A 41 -33.81 -4.78 -6.96
N VAL A 42 -33.22 -4.43 -5.82
CA VAL A 42 -33.33 -3.07 -5.26
C VAL A 42 -32.67 -2.05 -6.20
N ILE A 43 -31.49 -2.34 -6.73
CA ILE A 43 -30.80 -1.43 -7.65
C ILE A 43 -31.66 -1.19 -8.89
N GLY A 44 -32.22 -2.24 -9.48
CA GLY A 44 -33.12 -2.12 -10.63
C GLY A 44 -34.33 -1.24 -10.34
N ARG A 45 -35.00 -1.45 -9.18
CA ARG A 45 -36.18 -0.65 -8.78
C ARG A 45 -35.84 0.83 -8.52
N VAL A 46 -34.72 1.09 -7.83
CA VAL A 46 -34.37 2.46 -7.43
C VAL A 46 -33.77 3.27 -8.58
N THR A 47 -33.00 2.62 -9.47
CA THR A 47 -32.22 3.33 -10.49
C THR A 47 -32.69 3.11 -11.91
N GLY A 48 -33.52 2.10 -12.17
CA GLY A 48 -33.87 1.66 -13.51
C GLY A 48 -32.73 0.99 -14.29
N LYS A 49 -31.56 0.76 -13.66
CA LYS A 49 -30.38 0.20 -14.33
C LYS A 49 -30.32 -1.32 -14.15
N ASN A 50 -30.01 -2.03 -15.23
CA ASN A 50 -29.59 -3.43 -15.15
C ASN A 50 -28.08 -3.50 -14.92
N LEU A 51 -27.67 -4.02 -13.76
CA LEU A 51 -26.29 -4.24 -13.38
C LEU A 51 -25.92 -5.73 -13.23
N GLU A 52 -26.67 -6.66 -13.79
CA GLU A 52 -26.36 -8.09 -13.77
C GLU A 52 -24.91 -8.34 -14.22
N TRP A 53 -24.48 -7.69 -15.32
CA TRP A 53 -23.11 -7.76 -15.82
C TRP A 53 -22.04 -7.45 -14.76
N PHE A 54 -22.35 -6.51 -13.84
CA PHE A 54 -21.44 -6.14 -12.76
C PHE A 54 -21.35 -7.25 -11.71
N PHE A 55 -22.48 -7.81 -11.31
CA PHE A 55 -22.53 -8.87 -10.31
C PHE A 55 -21.98 -10.19 -10.86
N ASP A 56 -22.28 -10.54 -12.11
CA ASP A 56 -21.72 -11.70 -12.78
C ASP A 56 -20.20 -11.68 -12.75
N GLN A 57 -19.61 -10.54 -13.06
CA GLN A 57 -18.18 -10.37 -13.16
C GLN A 57 -17.48 -10.29 -11.78
N TRP A 58 -18.05 -9.56 -10.82
CA TRP A 58 -17.36 -9.21 -9.58
C TRP A 58 -17.78 -10.03 -8.36
N VAL A 59 -18.96 -10.63 -8.39
CA VAL A 59 -19.54 -11.41 -7.28
C VAL A 59 -19.57 -12.88 -7.62
N PHE A 60 -20.22 -13.26 -8.72
CA PHE A 60 -20.39 -14.66 -9.12
C PHE A 60 -19.17 -15.21 -9.89
N GLY A 61 -18.45 -14.34 -10.60
CA GLY A 61 -17.19 -14.68 -11.26
C GLY A 61 -16.00 -14.73 -10.31
N ALA A 62 -14.91 -15.31 -10.81
CA ALA A 62 -13.64 -15.42 -10.09
C ALA A 62 -12.59 -14.44 -10.67
N GLY A 63 -11.48 -14.26 -9.92
CA GLY A 63 -10.35 -13.46 -10.37
C GLY A 63 -10.55 -11.95 -10.25
N PHE A 64 -9.71 -11.24 -10.96
CA PHE A 64 -9.69 -9.78 -11.13
C PHE A 64 -8.82 -9.43 -12.35
N PRO A 65 -9.01 -8.26 -12.99
CA PRO A 65 -8.22 -7.87 -14.15
C PRO A 65 -6.76 -7.62 -13.81
N GLU A 66 -5.88 -8.08 -14.69
CA GLU A 66 -4.44 -7.79 -14.66
C GLU A 66 -4.13 -6.91 -15.88
N PHE A 67 -4.00 -5.61 -15.67
CA PHE A 67 -3.73 -4.65 -16.74
C PHE A 67 -2.24 -4.45 -16.96
N GLU A 68 -1.82 -4.52 -18.22
CA GLU A 68 -0.57 -3.96 -18.69
C GLU A 68 -0.89 -2.72 -19.53
N VAL A 69 -0.40 -1.57 -19.09
CA VAL A 69 -0.67 -0.28 -19.72
C VAL A 69 0.62 0.32 -20.24
N ALA A 70 0.59 0.81 -21.48
CA ALA A 70 1.67 1.57 -22.09
C ALA A 70 1.19 2.95 -22.51
N PHE A 71 2.07 3.95 -22.37
CA PHE A 71 1.82 5.32 -22.78
C PHE A 71 2.80 5.73 -23.89
N ALA A 72 2.26 6.35 -24.92
CA ALA A 72 3.05 7.00 -25.97
C ALA A 72 2.57 8.44 -26.18
N TRP A 73 3.48 9.31 -26.59
CA TRP A 73 3.20 10.69 -26.94
C TRP A 73 3.71 11.02 -28.33
N ASP A 74 2.86 11.52 -29.19
CA ASP A 74 3.19 12.03 -30.53
C ASP A 74 3.24 13.57 -30.46
N GLU A 75 4.44 14.13 -30.56
CA GLU A 75 4.66 15.55 -30.40
C GLU A 75 4.08 16.34 -31.59
N ASP A 76 4.11 15.77 -32.80
CA ASP A 76 3.64 16.45 -34.02
C ASP A 76 2.11 16.54 -34.06
N LYS A 77 1.46 15.45 -33.64
CA LYS A 77 -0.01 15.38 -33.60
C LYS A 77 -0.60 15.87 -32.31
N LYS A 78 0.22 16.17 -31.28
CA LYS A 78 -0.23 16.48 -29.91
C LYS A 78 -1.18 15.40 -29.38
N MET A 79 -0.82 14.12 -29.59
CA MET A 79 -1.67 12.97 -29.30
C MET A 79 -1.03 12.09 -28.23
N ALA A 80 -1.75 11.89 -27.15
CA ALA A 80 -1.47 10.85 -26.16
C ALA A 80 -2.15 9.56 -26.56
N THR A 81 -1.44 8.44 -26.46
CA THR A 81 -1.99 7.10 -26.72
C THR A 81 -1.76 6.22 -25.50
N LEU A 82 -2.82 5.57 -25.06
CA LEU A 82 -2.78 4.51 -24.04
C LEU A 82 -3.14 3.19 -24.69
N THR A 83 -2.22 2.24 -24.63
CA THR A 83 -2.48 0.83 -24.96
C THR A 83 -2.78 0.10 -23.66
N VAL A 84 -3.89 -0.60 -23.60
CA VAL A 84 -4.36 -1.32 -22.42
C VAL A 84 -4.58 -2.78 -22.79
N ASP A 85 -3.82 -3.65 -22.17
CA ASP A 85 -3.95 -5.11 -22.32
C ASP A 85 -4.47 -5.72 -21.03
N GLN A 86 -5.40 -6.68 -21.15
CA GLN A 86 -5.82 -7.54 -20.05
C GLN A 86 -4.99 -8.83 -20.10
N ARG A 87 -4.17 -9.10 -19.07
CA ARG A 87 -3.20 -10.20 -19.03
C ARG A 87 -3.59 -11.35 -18.12
N GLN A 88 -4.72 -11.28 -17.43
CA GLN A 88 -5.21 -12.41 -16.62
C GLN A 88 -5.49 -13.62 -17.49
N LYS A 89 -5.29 -14.80 -16.92
CA LYS A 89 -5.64 -16.05 -17.59
C LYS A 89 -7.17 -16.15 -17.69
N VAL A 90 -7.68 -16.24 -18.92
CA VAL A 90 -9.09 -16.46 -19.18
C VAL A 90 -9.42 -17.95 -18.95
N GLU A 91 -10.38 -18.22 -18.06
CA GLU A 91 -10.83 -19.54 -17.66
C GLU A 91 -12.36 -19.55 -17.54
N LYS A 92 -12.95 -20.73 -17.24
CA LYS A 92 -14.41 -20.90 -17.15
C LYS A 92 -15.10 -19.88 -16.22
N GLN A 93 -14.44 -19.47 -15.12
CA GLN A 93 -14.98 -18.53 -14.14
C GLN A 93 -14.30 -17.15 -14.15
N THR A 94 -13.26 -16.96 -14.95
CA THR A 94 -12.51 -15.71 -15.07
C THR A 94 -12.48 -15.31 -16.54
N GLY A 95 -13.33 -14.37 -16.91
CA GLY A 95 -13.39 -13.82 -18.26
C GLY A 95 -12.54 -12.58 -18.47
N LEU A 96 -12.75 -11.90 -19.61
CA LEU A 96 -12.35 -10.52 -19.80
C LEU A 96 -13.26 -9.62 -18.97
N PHE A 97 -12.67 -8.67 -18.27
CA PHE A 97 -13.41 -7.73 -17.44
C PHE A 97 -13.86 -6.52 -18.26
N LYS A 98 -15.11 -6.12 -18.09
CA LYS A 98 -15.71 -4.96 -18.76
C LYS A 98 -16.02 -3.88 -17.75
N MET A 99 -15.48 -2.68 -17.96
CA MET A 99 -15.69 -1.57 -17.03
C MET A 99 -15.20 -0.24 -17.59
N PRO A 100 -15.77 0.89 -17.15
CA PRO A 100 -15.17 2.19 -17.38
C PRO A 100 -13.99 2.41 -16.43
N ILE A 101 -12.87 2.88 -16.94
CA ILE A 101 -11.69 3.28 -16.15
C ILE A 101 -11.32 4.71 -16.52
N THR A 102 -11.08 5.57 -15.53
CA THR A 102 -10.60 6.92 -15.78
C THR A 102 -9.09 6.90 -16.00
N ALA A 103 -8.61 7.53 -17.06
CA ALA A 103 -7.22 7.94 -17.22
C ALA A 103 -7.14 9.47 -17.01
N ARG A 104 -6.15 9.92 -16.22
CA ARG A 104 -5.87 11.34 -16.00
C ARG A 104 -4.49 11.67 -16.55
N PHE A 105 -4.46 12.61 -17.48
CA PHE A 105 -3.26 13.18 -18.04
C PHE A 105 -2.95 14.48 -17.29
N HIS A 106 -1.89 14.49 -16.51
CA HIS A 106 -1.54 15.63 -15.66
C HIS A 106 -0.52 16.53 -16.33
N GLY A 107 -0.81 17.85 -16.38
CA GLY A 107 0.01 18.89 -16.99
C GLY A 107 -0.38 20.26 -16.44
N LYS A 108 -0.14 21.32 -17.18
CA LYS A 108 -0.61 22.67 -16.80
C LYS A 108 -2.13 22.70 -16.55
N ARG A 109 -2.87 21.96 -17.35
CA ARG A 109 -4.27 21.61 -17.13
C ARG A 109 -4.37 20.10 -17.11
N SER A 110 -5.06 19.55 -16.09
CA SER A 110 -5.34 18.11 -16.06
C SER A 110 -6.50 17.80 -17.00
N HIS A 111 -6.35 16.74 -17.78
CA HIS A 111 -7.40 16.20 -18.64
C HIS A 111 -7.75 14.79 -18.17
N GLU A 112 -9.05 14.48 -18.09
CA GLU A 112 -9.54 13.15 -17.76
C GLU A 112 -10.31 12.55 -18.93
N GLN A 113 -10.07 11.29 -19.21
CA GLN A 113 -10.79 10.52 -20.21
C GLN A 113 -11.29 9.21 -19.57
N THR A 114 -12.56 8.89 -19.80
CA THR A 114 -13.10 7.58 -19.46
C THR A 114 -12.80 6.61 -20.59
N LEU A 115 -12.13 5.52 -20.24
CA LEU A 115 -11.77 4.41 -21.12
C LEU A 115 -12.76 3.28 -20.89
N GLU A 116 -13.53 2.93 -21.93
CA GLU A 116 -14.45 1.79 -21.91
C GLU A 116 -13.67 0.51 -22.19
N ILE A 117 -13.16 -0.14 -21.15
CA ILE A 117 -12.43 -1.39 -21.28
C ILE A 117 -13.43 -2.53 -21.54
N LYS A 118 -13.22 -3.31 -22.61
CA LYS A 118 -14.11 -4.42 -23.03
C LYS A 118 -13.35 -5.60 -23.63
N GLU A 119 -12.19 -5.34 -24.21
CA GLU A 119 -11.42 -6.32 -24.99
C GLU A 119 -10.12 -6.67 -24.26
N ASP A 120 -9.44 -7.68 -24.73
CA ASP A 120 -8.12 -8.10 -24.25
C ASP A 120 -7.00 -7.11 -24.60
N HIS A 121 -7.16 -6.42 -25.74
CA HIS A 121 -6.24 -5.39 -26.25
C HIS A 121 -7.03 -4.20 -26.79
N GLN A 122 -6.80 -3.01 -26.25
CA GLN A 122 -7.44 -1.78 -26.70
C GLN A 122 -6.46 -0.61 -26.72
N VAL A 123 -6.64 0.28 -27.70
CA VAL A 123 -5.86 1.50 -27.87
C VAL A 123 -6.79 2.70 -27.77
N PHE A 124 -6.43 3.64 -26.86
CA PHE A 124 -7.17 4.87 -26.64
C PHE A 124 -6.28 6.06 -26.97
N SER A 125 -6.80 6.99 -27.76
CA SER A 125 -6.10 8.21 -28.13
C SER A 125 -6.79 9.44 -27.55
N CYS A 126 -6.01 10.42 -27.12
CA CYS A 126 -6.48 11.67 -26.55
C CYS A 126 -5.63 12.83 -27.07
N ALA A 127 -6.27 13.81 -27.72
CA ALA A 127 -5.60 15.04 -28.11
C ALA A 127 -5.38 15.95 -26.90
N LEU A 128 -4.14 16.41 -26.69
CA LEU A 128 -3.75 17.26 -25.58
C LEU A 128 -3.00 18.49 -26.11
N GLU A 129 -3.06 19.61 -25.40
CA GLU A 129 -2.32 20.83 -25.76
C GLU A 129 -0.80 20.64 -25.71
N ALA A 130 -0.31 19.78 -24.81
CA ALA A 130 1.10 19.49 -24.60
C ALA A 130 1.29 18.12 -23.96
N LYS A 131 2.53 17.60 -24.03
CA LYS A 131 2.93 16.35 -23.37
C LYS A 131 2.60 16.41 -21.88
N PRO A 132 1.89 15.42 -21.33
CA PRO A 132 1.58 15.38 -19.91
C PRO A 132 2.85 15.15 -19.07
N GLU A 133 2.91 15.75 -17.89
CA GLU A 133 3.99 15.53 -16.94
C GLU A 133 3.98 14.10 -16.38
N PHE A 134 2.79 13.53 -16.19
CA PHE A 134 2.56 12.11 -15.88
C PHE A 134 1.13 11.70 -16.25
N VAL A 135 0.91 10.39 -16.26
CA VAL A 135 -0.41 9.81 -16.52
C VAL A 135 -0.78 8.91 -15.33
N ALA A 136 -2.01 9.06 -14.84
CA ALA A 136 -2.58 8.17 -13.83
C ALA A 136 -3.70 7.31 -14.47
N PHE A 137 -3.60 6.00 -14.32
CA PHE A 137 -4.62 5.04 -14.73
C PHE A 137 -5.41 4.62 -13.48
N ASP A 138 -6.71 4.82 -13.48
CA ASP A 138 -7.59 4.65 -12.31
C ASP A 138 -7.15 5.51 -11.10
N PRO A 139 -7.10 6.86 -11.24
CA PRO A 139 -6.78 7.74 -10.12
C PRO A 139 -7.78 7.55 -8.98
N GLY A 140 -7.27 7.42 -7.75
CA GLY A 140 -8.07 7.05 -6.57
C GLY A 140 -8.17 5.55 -6.33
N CYS A 141 -7.61 4.70 -7.21
CA CYS A 141 -7.57 3.24 -7.07
C CYS A 141 -8.96 2.64 -6.80
N HIS A 142 -9.93 2.95 -7.67
CA HIS A 142 -11.32 2.57 -7.49
C HIS A 142 -11.63 1.13 -7.92
N ILE A 143 -10.80 0.55 -8.80
CA ILE A 143 -11.02 -0.78 -9.39
C ILE A 143 -10.09 -1.80 -8.73
N LEU A 144 -10.65 -2.95 -8.36
CA LEU A 144 -9.86 -4.12 -7.97
C LEU A 144 -9.08 -4.61 -9.19
N LYS A 145 -7.75 -4.45 -9.18
CA LYS A 145 -6.89 -4.80 -10.30
C LYS A 145 -5.46 -5.09 -9.86
N ARG A 146 -4.72 -5.76 -10.72
CA ARG A 146 -3.25 -5.66 -10.77
C ARG A 146 -2.91 -4.73 -11.94
N LEU A 147 -2.00 -3.80 -11.73
CA LEU A 147 -1.57 -2.84 -12.74
C LEU A 147 -0.06 -2.91 -12.95
N THR A 148 0.33 -3.08 -14.21
CA THR A 148 1.69 -2.84 -14.69
C THR A 148 1.64 -1.66 -15.65
N PHE A 149 2.12 -0.50 -15.22
CA PHE A 149 2.12 0.70 -16.05
C PHE A 149 3.54 1.26 -16.13
N LYS A 150 4.25 0.89 -17.20
CA LYS A 150 5.62 1.36 -17.45
C LYS A 150 5.61 2.82 -17.86
N GLN A 151 6.20 3.68 -17.05
CA GLN A 151 6.38 5.10 -17.32
C GLN A 151 7.86 5.48 -17.19
N PRO A 152 8.33 6.48 -17.96
CA PRO A 152 9.68 7.04 -17.79
C PRO A 152 9.91 7.53 -16.36
N SER A 153 11.14 7.39 -15.86
CA SER A 153 11.50 7.77 -14.47
C SER A 153 11.14 9.24 -14.17
N GLU A 154 11.28 10.14 -15.14
CA GLU A 154 10.90 11.55 -14.98
C GLU A 154 9.39 11.75 -14.74
N MET A 155 8.54 10.97 -15.43
CA MET A 155 7.10 10.99 -15.18
C MET A 155 6.75 10.46 -13.80
N LEU A 156 7.43 9.39 -13.35
CA LEU A 156 7.24 8.85 -12.00
C LEU A 156 7.70 9.84 -10.93
N LYS A 157 8.80 10.57 -11.10
CA LYS A 157 9.25 11.63 -10.20
C LYS A 157 8.26 12.81 -10.15
N ALA A 158 7.72 13.20 -11.30
CA ALA A 158 6.67 14.21 -11.35
C ALA A 158 5.41 13.74 -10.60
N ARG A 159 4.96 12.50 -10.84
CA ARG A 159 3.82 11.89 -10.16
C ARG A 159 4.04 11.79 -8.65
N LEU A 160 5.23 11.37 -8.21
CA LEU A 160 5.62 11.26 -6.79
C LEU A 160 5.42 12.57 -6.02
N THR A 161 5.58 13.72 -6.68
CA THR A 161 5.56 15.03 -6.03
C THR A 161 4.31 15.86 -6.31
N LYS A 162 3.66 15.64 -7.45
CA LYS A 162 2.57 16.50 -7.96
C LYS A 162 1.21 15.81 -8.01
N ASP A 163 1.15 14.47 -7.91
CA ASP A 163 -0.14 13.78 -7.90
C ASP A 163 -0.94 14.22 -6.67
N PRO A 164 -2.15 14.80 -6.83
CA PRO A 164 -3.01 15.15 -5.71
C PRO A 164 -3.46 13.92 -4.91
N ASP A 165 -3.52 12.75 -5.57
CA ASP A 165 -3.85 11.49 -4.92
C ASP A 165 -2.62 10.90 -4.21
N TRP A 166 -2.74 10.73 -2.89
CA TRP A 166 -1.67 10.13 -2.08
C TRP A 166 -1.32 8.70 -2.54
N PHE A 167 -2.33 7.94 -3.02
CA PHE A 167 -2.12 6.58 -3.51
C PHE A 167 -1.27 6.59 -4.78
N GLY A 168 -1.53 7.52 -5.71
CA GLY A 168 -0.71 7.71 -6.91
C GLY A 168 0.76 8.06 -6.58
N ARG A 169 0.99 8.88 -5.54
CA ARG A 169 2.36 9.15 -5.06
C ARG A 169 3.04 7.91 -4.48
N VAL A 170 2.29 7.05 -3.79
CA VAL A 170 2.81 5.76 -3.29
C VAL A 170 3.15 4.80 -4.43
N GLU A 171 2.27 4.66 -5.42
CA GLU A 171 2.55 3.84 -6.61
C GLU A 171 3.81 4.30 -7.33
N ALA A 172 3.97 5.60 -7.53
CA ALA A 172 5.17 6.17 -8.14
C ALA A 172 6.43 5.86 -7.33
N ALA A 173 6.35 5.98 -6.00
CA ALA A 173 7.46 5.61 -5.10
C ALA A 173 7.84 4.15 -5.21
N GLN A 174 6.86 3.24 -5.23
CA GLN A 174 7.10 1.80 -5.38
C GLN A 174 7.75 1.47 -6.72
N MET A 175 7.32 2.12 -7.81
CA MET A 175 7.92 1.93 -9.15
C MET A 175 9.35 2.47 -9.18
N LEU A 176 9.62 3.64 -8.60
CA LEU A 176 10.97 4.21 -8.51
C LEU A 176 11.90 3.35 -7.63
N CYS A 177 11.38 2.76 -6.55
CA CYS A 177 12.16 1.82 -5.75
C CYS A 177 12.47 0.51 -6.49
N LYS A 178 11.60 0.05 -7.39
CA LYS A 178 11.87 -1.10 -8.27
C LYS A 178 12.90 -0.78 -9.35
N ASP A 179 12.88 0.44 -9.92
CA ASP A 179 13.94 0.94 -10.81
C ASP A 179 15.31 0.88 -10.11
N GLY A 180 15.38 1.27 -8.85
CA GLY A 180 16.53 1.11 -7.98
C GLY A 180 17.71 2.03 -8.31
N SER A 181 17.63 2.89 -9.31
CA SER A 181 18.66 3.87 -9.60
C SER A 181 18.83 4.83 -8.42
N ARG A 182 20.07 5.28 -8.19
CA ARG A 182 20.39 6.18 -7.07
C ARG A 182 19.54 7.46 -7.10
N ASP A 183 19.26 7.97 -8.29
CA ASP A 183 18.46 9.17 -8.49
C ASP A 183 16.99 8.91 -8.16
N ALA A 184 16.42 7.77 -8.60
CA ALA A 184 15.07 7.35 -8.25
C ALA A 184 14.90 7.17 -6.75
N LEU A 185 15.80 6.45 -6.08
CA LEU A 185 15.78 6.26 -4.64
C LEU A 185 15.90 7.59 -3.87
N THR A 186 16.78 8.48 -4.34
CA THR A 186 16.95 9.82 -3.74
C THR A 186 15.66 10.64 -3.84
N ALA A 187 14.93 10.56 -4.97
CA ALA A 187 13.64 11.22 -5.11
C ALA A 187 12.62 10.69 -4.10
N VAL A 188 12.54 9.36 -3.91
CA VAL A 188 11.66 8.75 -2.91
C VAL A 188 12.06 9.15 -1.49
N GLY A 189 13.36 9.20 -1.16
CA GLY A 189 13.85 9.66 0.13
C GLY A 189 13.46 11.11 0.45
N LYS A 190 13.51 12.00 -0.57
CA LYS A 190 13.04 13.39 -0.44
C LYS A 190 11.52 13.46 -0.20
N ALA A 191 10.74 12.64 -0.92
CA ALA A 191 9.29 12.56 -0.74
C ALA A 191 8.92 11.97 0.64
N LEU A 192 9.59 10.93 1.10
CA LEU A 192 9.46 10.38 2.45
C LEU A 192 9.63 11.45 3.53
N ALA A 193 10.54 12.40 3.36
CA ALA A 193 10.77 13.46 4.32
C ALA A 193 9.66 14.54 4.30
N LYS A 194 9.02 14.79 3.15
CA LYS A 194 8.22 16.01 2.89
C LYS A 194 6.74 15.77 2.59
N ASP A 195 6.32 14.54 2.22
CA ASP A 195 4.92 14.28 1.86
C ASP A 195 3.99 14.72 2.99
N PRO A 196 2.90 15.44 2.69
CA PRO A 196 1.99 15.94 3.70
C PRO A 196 1.21 14.83 4.42
N PHE A 197 1.02 13.67 3.79
CA PHE A 197 0.27 12.56 4.36
C PHE A 197 1.20 11.52 4.99
N TRP A 198 1.09 11.32 6.29
CA TRP A 198 1.91 10.35 7.02
C TRP A 198 1.80 8.92 6.46
N GLY A 199 0.62 8.53 5.95
CA GLY A 199 0.40 7.21 5.35
C GLY A 199 1.25 6.99 4.11
N ALA A 200 1.31 7.98 3.20
CA ALA A 200 2.18 7.92 2.03
C ALA A 200 3.65 7.82 2.44
N ARG A 201 4.08 8.58 3.44
CA ARG A 201 5.44 8.50 3.99
C ARG A 201 5.76 7.11 4.56
N ALA A 202 4.81 6.47 5.24
CA ALA A 202 4.97 5.12 5.77
C ALA A 202 5.15 4.08 4.65
N GLU A 203 4.36 4.18 3.58
CA GLU A 203 4.46 3.30 2.41
C GLU A 203 5.76 3.54 1.61
N MET A 204 6.22 4.78 1.50
CA MET A 204 7.51 5.12 0.90
C MET A 204 8.67 4.50 1.69
N ALA A 205 8.60 4.52 3.02
CA ALA A 205 9.59 3.85 3.87
C ALA A 205 9.58 2.34 3.65
N ALA A 206 8.39 1.73 3.53
CA ALA A 206 8.27 0.30 3.23
C ALA A 206 8.89 -0.04 1.87
N ALA A 207 8.61 0.77 0.83
CA ALA A 207 9.16 0.58 -0.53
C ALA A 207 10.69 0.68 -0.56
N LEU A 208 11.30 1.62 0.18
CA LEU A 208 12.75 1.71 0.34
C LEU A 208 13.30 0.47 1.05
N GLY A 209 12.61 -0.02 2.09
CA GLY A 209 13.00 -1.25 2.78
C GLY A 209 12.93 -2.50 1.90
N GLU A 210 11.96 -2.58 0.96
CA GLU A 210 11.88 -3.67 -0.02
C GLU A 210 12.98 -3.59 -1.08
N ASN A 211 13.44 -2.41 -1.44
CA ASN A 211 14.55 -2.24 -2.37
C ASN A 211 15.85 -2.86 -1.84
N GLY A 212 16.13 -2.78 -0.54
CA GLY A 212 17.22 -3.48 0.14
C GLY A 212 18.63 -2.98 -0.17
N SER A 213 18.82 -1.95 -0.99
CA SER A 213 20.14 -1.39 -1.29
C SER A 213 20.69 -0.53 -0.15
N LEU A 214 22.01 -0.39 -0.10
CA LEU A 214 22.67 0.48 0.90
C LEU A 214 22.23 1.94 0.77
N VAL A 215 21.93 2.40 -0.44
CA VAL A 215 21.39 3.75 -0.68
C VAL A 215 20.02 3.90 -0.01
N ALA A 216 19.13 2.91 -0.17
CA ALA A 216 17.81 2.91 0.48
C ALA A 216 17.94 2.89 2.00
N ARG A 217 18.85 2.08 2.57
CA ARG A 217 19.15 2.05 4.00
C ARG A 217 19.56 3.44 4.51
N ASP A 218 20.51 4.11 3.83
CA ASP A 218 21.02 5.40 4.26
C ASP A 218 19.94 6.49 4.21
N LEU A 219 19.07 6.45 3.21
CA LEU A 219 17.89 7.33 3.13
C LEU A 219 16.93 7.10 4.30
N LEU A 220 16.67 5.84 4.66
CA LEU A 220 15.85 5.50 5.83
C LEU A 220 16.47 5.97 7.13
N VAL A 221 17.79 5.78 7.32
CA VAL A 221 18.52 6.28 8.50
C VAL A 221 18.38 7.81 8.61
N GLY A 222 18.57 8.52 7.50
CA GLY A 222 18.40 9.98 7.45
C GLY A 222 16.99 10.46 7.83
N ALA A 223 15.98 9.62 7.63
CA ALA A 223 14.56 9.94 7.89
C ALA A 223 14.09 9.58 9.33
N LEU A 224 14.91 8.95 10.17
CA LEU A 224 14.52 8.52 11.53
C LEU A 224 14.09 9.65 12.47
N LYS A 225 14.46 10.91 12.17
CA LYS A 225 14.04 12.09 12.94
C LYS A 225 12.61 12.58 12.63
N ALA A 226 11.81 11.81 11.89
CA ALA A 226 10.44 12.17 11.55
C ALA A 226 9.62 12.45 12.83
N LYS A 227 8.88 13.58 12.84
CA LYS A 227 8.06 13.99 14.00
C LYS A 227 6.90 13.01 14.24
N GLU A 228 6.27 12.52 13.18
CA GLU A 228 5.12 11.61 13.24
C GLU A 228 5.56 10.20 13.69
N PRO A 229 5.07 9.68 14.83
CA PRO A 229 5.48 8.36 15.34
C PRO A 229 5.14 7.21 14.39
N LYS A 230 4.04 7.30 13.65
CA LYS A 230 3.65 6.27 12.68
C LYS A 230 4.65 6.15 11.54
N VAL A 231 5.21 7.29 11.09
CA VAL A 231 6.27 7.33 10.07
C VAL A 231 7.57 6.77 10.65
N ARG A 232 7.99 7.19 11.87
CA ARG A 232 9.19 6.60 12.50
C ARG A 232 9.06 5.09 12.65
N ARG A 233 7.89 4.60 13.08
CA ARG A 233 7.63 3.16 13.20
C ARG A 233 7.78 2.42 11.86
N ALA A 234 7.27 2.98 10.76
CA ALA A 234 7.42 2.40 9.42
C ALA A 234 8.89 2.38 8.97
N ILE A 235 9.65 3.48 9.22
CA ILE A 235 11.08 3.55 8.92
C ILE A 235 11.87 2.51 9.72
N VAL A 236 11.59 2.41 11.01
CA VAL A 236 12.21 1.41 11.91
C VAL A 236 11.96 -0.01 11.41
N ARG A 237 10.73 -0.32 11.03
CA ARG A 237 10.37 -1.61 10.44
C ARG A 237 11.13 -1.90 9.15
N ALA A 238 11.24 -0.90 8.28
CA ALA A 238 11.98 -1.00 7.03
C ALA A 238 13.48 -1.25 7.26
N LEU A 239 14.09 -0.56 8.22
CA LEU A 239 15.49 -0.76 8.62
C LEU A 239 15.76 -2.15 9.19
N GLY A 240 14.78 -2.79 9.81
CA GLY A 240 14.91 -4.17 10.29
C GLY A 240 15.10 -5.22 9.18
N LYS A 241 15.01 -4.85 7.91
CA LYS A 241 15.31 -5.73 6.76
C LYS A 241 16.79 -5.76 6.41
N PHE A 242 17.59 -4.82 6.92
CA PHE A 242 19.02 -4.73 6.68
C PHE A 242 19.80 -5.43 7.80
N GLN A 243 20.63 -6.42 7.41
CA GLN A 243 21.42 -7.20 8.36
C GLN A 243 22.85 -6.62 8.43
N ASP A 244 22.98 -5.35 8.79
CA ASP A 244 24.24 -4.65 8.86
C ASP A 244 24.38 -3.77 10.11
N GLU A 245 25.62 -3.40 10.42
CA GLU A 245 25.98 -2.61 11.61
C GLU A 245 25.39 -1.19 11.55
N ALA A 246 25.28 -0.59 10.37
CA ALA A 246 24.75 0.77 10.24
C ALA A 246 23.26 0.83 10.59
N ALA A 247 22.47 -0.16 10.15
CA ALA A 247 21.07 -0.28 10.52
C ALA A 247 20.92 -0.55 12.03
N ALA A 248 21.72 -1.45 12.60
CA ALA A 248 21.70 -1.74 14.03
C ALA A 248 22.05 -0.51 14.87
N SER A 249 23.13 0.21 14.51
CA SER A 249 23.55 1.45 15.20
C SER A 249 22.49 2.53 15.14
N ALA A 250 21.76 2.66 14.02
CA ALA A 250 20.67 3.61 13.87
C ALA A 250 19.42 3.23 14.68
N LEU A 251 19.11 1.94 14.83
CA LEU A 251 17.98 1.42 15.59
C LEU A 251 18.22 1.39 17.10
N ALA A 252 19.45 1.19 17.57
CA ALA A 252 19.80 1.01 18.96
C ALA A 252 19.31 2.14 19.88
N PRO A 253 19.45 3.44 19.55
CA PRO A 253 18.93 4.52 20.39
C PRO A 253 17.41 4.46 20.55
N LEU A 254 16.66 4.16 19.47
CA LEU A 254 15.19 4.07 19.50
C LEU A 254 14.72 2.83 20.26
N ALA A 255 15.43 1.71 20.19
CA ALA A 255 15.15 0.51 20.96
C ALA A 255 15.37 0.73 22.47
N LYS A 256 16.31 1.62 22.84
CA LYS A 256 16.53 2.03 24.23
C LYS A 256 15.44 2.99 24.71
N LYS A 257 15.04 3.97 23.90
CA LYS A 257 14.04 4.98 24.26
C LYS A 257 13.51 5.72 23.04
N ASP A 258 12.18 5.74 22.86
CA ASP A 258 11.47 6.67 21.98
C ASP A 258 10.26 7.25 22.73
N PRO A 259 9.82 8.50 22.47
CA PRO A 259 8.61 9.06 23.06
C PRO A 259 7.35 8.20 22.83
N SER A 260 7.32 7.39 21.76
CA SER A 260 6.27 6.45 21.46
C SER A 260 6.71 5.02 21.79
N TYR A 261 6.06 4.37 22.75
CA TYR A 261 6.33 2.97 23.08
C TYR A 261 6.05 2.01 21.89
N PHE A 262 5.25 2.41 20.92
CA PHE A 262 5.06 1.66 19.67
C PHE A 262 6.30 1.72 18.77
N VAL A 263 6.98 2.86 18.71
CA VAL A 263 8.25 3.00 17.97
C VAL A 263 9.35 2.26 18.69
N GLU A 264 9.45 2.41 20.00
CA GLU A 264 10.43 1.69 20.83
C GLU A 264 10.25 0.16 20.72
N GLY A 265 9.01 -0.32 20.79
CA GLY A 265 8.72 -1.74 20.58
C GLY A 265 9.14 -2.21 19.18
N GLU A 266 8.72 -1.52 18.12
CA GLU A 266 9.12 -1.87 16.76
C GLU A 266 10.65 -1.86 16.60
N ALA A 267 11.36 -0.90 17.24
CA ALA A 267 12.82 -0.81 17.19
C ALA A 267 13.50 -2.00 17.89
N ASN A 268 12.94 -2.50 18.98
CA ASN A 268 13.41 -3.74 19.60
C ASN A 268 13.29 -4.94 18.65
N ALA A 269 12.12 -5.12 18.02
CA ALA A 269 11.91 -6.23 17.08
C ALA A 269 12.79 -6.11 15.82
N ALA A 270 12.96 -4.89 15.29
CA ALA A 270 13.78 -4.59 14.13
C ALA A 270 15.28 -4.77 14.44
N LEU A 271 15.74 -4.31 15.60
CA LEU A 271 17.14 -4.44 16.03
C LEU A 271 17.58 -5.91 16.08
N GLY A 272 16.74 -6.81 16.61
CA GLY A 272 17.01 -8.24 16.60
C GLY A 272 17.10 -8.83 15.19
N ALA A 273 16.31 -8.31 14.24
CA ALA A 273 16.32 -8.75 12.86
C ALA A 273 17.61 -8.37 12.11
N THR A 274 18.35 -7.35 12.57
CA THR A 274 19.65 -6.96 11.98
C THR A 274 20.75 -8.01 12.21
N LYS A 275 20.57 -8.97 13.12
CA LYS A 275 21.53 -10.02 13.47
C LYS A 275 22.87 -9.50 14.02
N GLN A 276 22.92 -8.28 14.52
CA GLN A 276 24.17 -7.70 15.02
C GLN A 276 24.33 -7.96 16.51
N PRO A 277 25.57 -8.28 16.99
CA PRO A 277 25.83 -8.61 18.41
C PRO A 277 25.41 -7.53 19.41
N VAL A 278 25.50 -6.26 19.01
CA VAL A 278 25.10 -5.09 19.86
C VAL A 278 23.60 -5.17 20.28
N ALA A 279 22.80 -5.93 19.58
CA ALA A 279 21.37 -6.07 19.86
C ALA A 279 21.10 -6.79 21.20
N PHE A 280 21.91 -7.79 21.57
CA PHE A 280 21.63 -8.67 22.70
C PHE A 280 21.37 -7.95 24.01
N ASP A 281 22.28 -7.10 24.43
CA ASP A 281 22.18 -6.40 25.72
C ASP A 281 21.00 -5.43 25.76
N ILE A 282 20.74 -4.72 24.64
CA ILE A 282 19.64 -3.78 24.52
C ILE A 282 18.31 -4.54 24.61
N LEU A 283 18.17 -5.66 23.89
CA LEU A 283 16.97 -6.48 23.89
C LEU A 283 16.72 -7.15 25.23
N SER A 284 17.79 -7.63 25.90
CA SER A 284 17.70 -8.19 27.25
C SER A 284 17.18 -7.17 28.26
N GLN A 285 17.60 -5.91 28.16
CA GLN A 285 17.03 -4.83 28.98
C GLN A 285 15.59 -4.53 28.62
N GLY A 286 15.24 -4.55 27.31
CA GLY A 286 13.87 -4.35 26.81
C GLY A 286 12.85 -5.33 27.40
N THR A 287 13.24 -6.59 27.65
CA THR A 287 12.35 -7.60 28.26
C THR A 287 11.91 -7.26 29.69
N ARG A 288 12.60 -6.34 30.36
CA ARG A 288 12.32 -5.91 31.75
C ARG A 288 11.53 -4.60 31.79
N LYS A 289 11.30 -3.94 30.66
CA LYS A 289 10.61 -2.65 30.62
C LYS A 289 9.10 -2.82 30.74
N ALA A 290 8.51 -2.01 31.61
CA ALA A 290 7.07 -1.89 31.71
C ALA A 290 6.55 -0.97 30.59
N SER A 291 5.45 -1.34 29.96
CA SER A 291 4.74 -0.53 28.98
C SER A 291 3.27 -0.92 28.91
N HIS A 292 2.45 -0.12 28.22
CA HIS A 292 1.06 -0.49 27.98
C HIS A 292 1.00 -1.83 27.24
N LEU A 293 0.21 -2.78 27.77
CA LEU A 293 0.06 -4.14 27.24
C LEU A 293 1.39 -4.88 26.99
N ASP A 294 2.44 -4.56 27.75
CA ASP A 294 3.78 -5.15 27.60
C ASP A 294 4.36 -5.06 26.18
N ILE A 295 3.98 -4.05 25.39
CA ILE A 295 4.39 -3.92 23.97
C ILE A 295 5.91 -3.94 23.82
N ILE A 296 6.65 -3.19 24.65
CA ILE A 296 8.12 -3.15 24.58
C ILE A 296 8.70 -4.52 24.94
N LYS A 297 8.25 -5.12 26.05
CA LYS A 297 8.69 -6.45 26.49
C LYS A 297 8.43 -7.51 25.41
N ALA A 298 7.21 -7.57 24.86
CA ALA A 298 6.84 -8.51 23.82
C ALA A 298 7.72 -8.34 22.56
N SER A 299 7.93 -7.10 22.13
CA SER A 299 8.77 -6.80 20.98
C SER A 299 10.25 -7.12 21.20
N ALA A 300 10.76 -6.94 22.43
CA ALA A 300 12.12 -7.32 22.81
C ALA A 300 12.29 -8.86 22.79
N CYS A 301 11.30 -9.63 23.25
CA CYS A 301 11.30 -11.08 23.11
C CYS A 301 11.33 -11.52 21.63
N ILE A 302 10.50 -10.90 20.78
CA ILE A 302 10.54 -11.13 19.34
C ILE A 302 11.91 -10.79 18.76
N GLY A 303 12.52 -9.68 19.20
CA GLY A 303 13.86 -9.28 18.81
C GLY A 303 14.93 -10.31 19.19
N LEU A 304 14.91 -10.81 20.43
CA LEU A 304 15.82 -11.87 20.89
C LEU A 304 15.66 -13.16 20.07
N ALA A 305 14.43 -13.57 19.79
CA ALA A 305 14.18 -14.72 18.94
C ALA A 305 14.71 -14.54 17.51
N ARG A 306 14.55 -13.33 16.94
CA ARG A 306 15.08 -12.99 15.61
C ARG A 306 16.60 -12.91 15.59
N LEU A 307 17.23 -12.48 16.68
CA LEU A 307 18.68 -12.39 16.79
C LEU A 307 19.33 -13.78 16.68
N ARG A 308 18.70 -14.83 17.19
CA ARG A 308 19.19 -16.21 17.22
C ARG A 308 20.52 -16.36 17.98
N ASP A 309 20.63 -15.68 19.12
CA ASP A 309 21.76 -15.79 20.04
C ASP A 309 21.34 -16.75 21.17
N ASP A 310 22.14 -17.80 21.41
CA ASP A 310 21.82 -18.84 22.40
C ASP A 310 21.65 -18.28 23.82
N ARG A 311 22.31 -17.18 24.16
CA ARG A 311 22.12 -16.44 25.42
C ARG A 311 20.69 -15.96 25.64
N ALA A 312 19.87 -15.86 24.58
CA ALA A 312 18.48 -15.44 24.68
C ALA A 312 17.58 -16.51 25.30
N TRP A 313 17.93 -17.80 25.17
CA TRP A 313 17.07 -18.90 25.61
C TRP A 313 16.61 -18.82 27.06
N PRO A 314 17.47 -18.65 28.08
CA PRO A 314 17.02 -18.55 29.47
C PRO A 314 16.13 -17.33 29.71
N ILE A 315 16.36 -16.20 29.01
CA ILE A 315 15.54 -14.99 29.11
C ILE A 315 14.14 -15.24 28.54
N LEU A 316 14.05 -15.84 27.36
CA LEU A 316 12.77 -16.16 26.70
C LEU A 316 11.97 -17.17 27.53
N LYS A 317 12.63 -18.23 28.04
CA LYS A 317 12.01 -19.22 28.92
C LYS A 317 11.43 -18.58 30.18
N ALA A 318 12.15 -17.66 30.82
CA ALA A 318 11.66 -16.92 32.00
C ALA A 318 10.48 -16.00 31.64
N ALA A 319 10.52 -15.34 30.48
CA ALA A 319 9.45 -14.45 30.03
C ALA A 319 8.15 -15.19 29.65
N ALA A 320 8.24 -16.46 29.23
CA ALA A 320 7.11 -17.34 28.91
C ALA A 320 6.43 -17.96 30.18
N ALA A 321 7.10 -17.90 31.32
CA ALA A 321 6.60 -18.51 32.55
C ALA A 321 5.22 -17.97 32.99
N PRO A 322 4.39 -18.77 33.72
CA PRO A 322 3.11 -18.33 34.27
C PRO A 322 3.24 -17.08 35.15
N GLY A 323 2.19 -16.24 35.19
CA GLY A 323 2.12 -15.05 36.07
C GLY A 323 2.38 -13.71 35.35
N GLY A 324 2.95 -13.71 34.13
CA GLY A 324 3.11 -12.50 33.32
C GLY A 324 1.86 -12.17 32.47
N LYS A 325 1.81 -10.95 31.91
CA LYS A 325 0.74 -10.55 30.97
C LYS A 325 0.77 -11.40 29.70
N PRO A 326 -0.42 -11.70 29.09
CA PRO A 326 -0.51 -12.63 27.96
C PRO A 326 0.38 -12.26 26.78
N GLN A 327 0.43 -10.98 26.38
CA GLN A 327 1.20 -10.52 25.21
C GLN A 327 2.70 -10.81 25.36
N GLY A 328 3.28 -10.50 26.52
CA GLY A 328 4.70 -10.76 26.79
C GLY A 328 5.03 -12.24 26.79
N ARG A 329 4.14 -13.07 27.34
CA ARG A 329 4.32 -14.53 27.38
C ARG A 329 4.21 -15.17 26.00
N ILE A 330 3.18 -14.81 25.22
CA ILE A 330 2.99 -15.33 23.86
C ILE A 330 4.18 -14.96 22.96
N ALA A 331 4.68 -13.75 23.06
CA ALA A 331 5.82 -13.30 22.28
C ALA A 331 7.16 -13.99 22.63
N ALA A 332 7.24 -14.62 23.81
CA ALA A 332 8.41 -15.35 24.27
C ALA A 332 8.38 -16.86 23.94
N MET A 333 7.23 -17.39 23.53
CA MET A 333 7.03 -18.73 23.01
C MET A 333 7.46 -18.84 21.54
#